data_88ea27229f370494814011485f51d728
#
_entry.id   88ea27229f370494814011485f51d728
#
_cell.length_a   1.000
_cell.length_b   1.000
_cell.length_c   1.000
_cell.angle_alpha   90.00
_cell.angle_beta   90.00
_cell.angle_gamma   90.00
#
_symmetry.space_group_name_H-M   'P 1'
#
loop_
_entity.id
_entity.type
_entity.pdbx_description
1 polymer ?
#
loop_
_entity_poly.entity_id
_entity_poly.type
_entity_poly.pdbx_seq_one_letter_code
_entity_poly.pdbx_strand_id
1 'polypeptide(L)'
;MIDIVLSERDFDYEIQALVTGFFPAEHNRVVILEKQDENSLKALAQTDADAALFVGAFFGQDKITVWLLNGGKYCERSVTVSGEQDFHKHVDKTTHPYRTDYKNKLKKLLFTILCEMEEETLPEGMLRSIPVWGTMTGVRPTKIPMNRLLQNEPLDTVRRSMKEEYCCSPEKAELCLDIAAREAALLQKAEYDKGYSLYVGIPFCPSTCLYCSFPSYPMEQFGSLIPDYLEALKREIRFCGELQKGKKLTSVYIGGGTPTTLSAEQLEELLICLYENFPVQDAYEITVEAGRPDSITREKLMALRRFGV
;
A
#
# COMPACT_ATOMS: atom_id res chain seq x y z
N MET A 1 5.59 -26.14 1.68
CA MET A 1 5.98 -25.19 0.61
C MET A 1 4.88 -25.14 -0.45
N ILE A 2 4.61 -23.98 -1.02
CA ILE A 2 3.57 -23.76 -2.03
C ILE A 2 4.23 -23.29 -3.33
N ASP A 3 3.93 -23.94 -4.44
CA ASP A 3 4.36 -23.51 -5.77
C ASP A 3 3.25 -22.73 -6.47
N ILE A 4 3.58 -21.52 -6.90
CA ILE A 4 2.70 -20.64 -7.65
C ILE A 4 3.16 -20.68 -9.12
N VAL A 5 2.38 -21.31 -9.99
CA VAL A 5 2.73 -21.55 -11.40
C VAL A 5 1.93 -20.62 -12.29
N LEU A 6 2.62 -19.73 -13.01
CA LEU A 6 1.99 -18.66 -13.80
C LEU A 6 2.40 -18.75 -15.28
N SER A 7 1.46 -18.46 -16.18
CA SER A 7 1.75 -18.33 -17.61
C SER A 7 2.50 -17.03 -17.97
N GLU A 8 2.46 -16.03 -17.11
CA GLU A 8 3.07 -14.73 -17.32
C GLU A 8 3.47 -14.05 -16.00
N ARG A 9 4.37 -13.06 -16.09
CA ARG A 9 4.89 -12.32 -14.93
C ARG A 9 4.01 -11.15 -14.48
N ASP A 10 3.05 -10.73 -15.28
CA ASP A 10 2.33 -9.46 -15.07
C ASP A 10 1.59 -9.32 -13.71
N PHE A 11 1.25 -10.42 -13.06
CA PHE A 11 0.48 -10.43 -11.79
C PHE A 11 1.12 -11.32 -10.71
N ASP A 12 2.40 -11.63 -10.84
CA ASP A 12 3.13 -12.50 -9.91
C ASP A 12 3.05 -11.99 -8.47
N TYR A 13 3.32 -10.70 -8.27
CA TYR A 13 3.27 -10.08 -6.95
C TYR A 13 1.87 -10.13 -6.32
N GLU A 14 0.83 -9.79 -7.08
CA GLU A 14 -0.55 -9.78 -6.59
C GLU A 14 -1.04 -11.17 -6.18
N ILE A 15 -0.67 -12.19 -6.96
CA ILE A 15 -1.02 -13.59 -6.66
C ILE A 15 -0.22 -14.08 -5.45
N GLN A 16 1.08 -13.86 -5.44
CA GLN A 16 1.94 -14.25 -4.32
C GLN A 16 1.47 -13.60 -3.01
N ALA A 17 1.16 -12.29 -3.02
CA ALA A 17 0.67 -11.59 -1.85
C ALA A 17 -0.65 -12.18 -1.33
N LEU A 18 -1.56 -12.58 -2.23
CA LEU A 18 -2.82 -13.19 -1.84
C LEU A 18 -2.63 -14.61 -1.27
N VAL A 19 -1.81 -15.44 -1.92
CA VAL A 19 -1.47 -16.79 -1.43
C VAL A 19 -0.78 -16.72 -0.06
N THR A 20 0.16 -15.79 0.12
CA THR A 20 0.80 -15.55 1.43
C THR A 20 -0.23 -15.13 2.48
N GLY A 21 -1.24 -14.33 2.10
CA GLY A 21 -2.33 -13.96 3.02
C GLY A 21 -3.16 -15.15 3.48
N PHE A 22 -3.36 -16.16 2.63
CA PHE A 22 -4.05 -17.41 3.00
C PHE A 22 -3.16 -18.36 3.80
N PHE A 23 -1.87 -18.39 3.55
CA PHE A 23 -0.91 -19.32 4.14
C PHE A 23 0.32 -18.58 4.69
N PRO A 24 0.16 -17.77 5.75
CA PRO A 24 1.21 -16.86 6.23
C PRO A 24 2.44 -17.58 6.83
N ALA A 25 2.30 -18.84 7.23
CA ALA A 25 3.40 -19.66 7.78
C ALA A 25 4.15 -20.44 6.70
N GLU A 26 3.67 -20.44 5.44
CA GLU A 26 4.22 -21.24 4.38
C GLU A 26 5.19 -20.44 3.48
N HIS A 27 6.27 -21.08 3.10
CA HIS A 27 7.12 -20.57 2.03
C HIS A 27 6.43 -20.81 0.68
N ASN A 28 6.42 -19.79 -0.17
CA ASN A 28 5.93 -19.90 -1.53
C ASN A 28 7.03 -19.58 -2.55
N ARG A 29 7.00 -20.27 -3.68
CA ARG A 29 7.90 -20.10 -4.81
C ARG A 29 7.07 -19.78 -6.06
N VAL A 30 7.42 -18.71 -6.78
CA VAL A 30 6.77 -18.36 -8.04
C VAL A 30 7.57 -18.95 -9.20
N VAL A 31 6.88 -19.72 -10.04
CA VAL A 31 7.41 -20.34 -11.25
C VAL A 31 6.66 -19.76 -12.45
N ILE A 32 7.38 -19.12 -13.35
CA ILE A 32 6.79 -18.51 -14.55
C ILE A 32 7.17 -19.34 -15.76
N LEU A 33 6.17 -19.81 -16.47
CA LEU A 33 6.31 -20.70 -17.63
C LEU A 33 5.73 -20.02 -18.88
N GLU A 34 6.44 -19.00 -19.36
CA GLU A 34 6.04 -18.23 -20.54
C GLU A 34 5.92 -19.13 -21.79
N LYS A 35 4.94 -18.83 -22.65
CA LYS A 35 4.67 -19.52 -23.92
C LYS A 35 4.18 -20.97 -23.80
N GLN A 36 3.87 -21.43 -22.60
CA GLN A 36 3.21 -22.74 -22.42
C GLN A 36 1.69 -22.59 -22.54
N ASP A 37 1.03 -23.59 -23.11
CA ASP A 37 -0.43 -23.66 -23.05
C ASP A 37 -0.91 -24.10 -21.65
N GLU A 38 -2.20 -23.92 -21.40
CA GLU A 38 -2.83 -24.21 -20.11
C GLU A 38 -2.61 -25.67 -19.65
N ASN A 39 -2.66 -26.63 -20.58
CA ASN A 39 -2.51 -28.05 -20.26
C ASN A 39 -1.06 -28.39 -19.90
N SER A 40 -0.09 -27.79 -20.58
CA SER A 40 1.34 -27.96 -20.27
C SER A 40 1.69 -27.42 -18.89
N LEU A 41 1.11 -26.27 -18.48
CA LEU A 41 1.26 -25.74 -17.13
C LEU A 41 0.74 -26.70 -16.05
N LYS A 42 -0.43 -27.29 -16.29
CA LYS A 42 -1.05 -28.26 -15.38
C LYS A 42 -0.23 -29.56 -15.28
N ALA A 43 0.30 -30.04 -16.38
CA ALA A 43 1.12 -31.26 -16.43
C ALA A 43 2.44 -31.07 -15.65
N LEU A 44 3.09 -29.91 -15.78
CA LEU A 44 4.33 -29.62 -15.05
C LEU A 44 4.12 -29.57 -13.53
N ALA A 45 3.02 -29.02 -13.06
CA ALA A 45 2.66 -29.03 -11.65
C ALA A 45 2.49 -30.46 -11.07
N GLN A 46 2.08 -31.42 -11.90
CA GLN A 46 1.93 -32.84 -11.48
C GLN A 46 3.25 -33.59 -11.37
N THR A 47 4.34 -33.07 -11.91
CA THR A 47 5.65 -33.75 -11.94
C THR A 47 6.60 -33.27 -10.83
N ASP A 48 6.34 -32.18 -10.16
CA ASP A 48 7.17 -31.69 -9.04
C ASP A 48 6.71 -32.32 -7.72
N ALA A 49 7.53 -33.21 -7.16
CA ALA A 49 7.22 -33.97 -5.95
C ALA A 49 7.46 -33.17 -4.65
N ASP A 50 8.09 -31.99 -4.71
CA ASP A 50 8.53 -31.26 -3.52
C ASP A 50 7.48 -30.28 -2.99
N ALA A 51 6.53 -29.88 -3.81
CA ALA A 51 5.49 -28.95 -3.40
C ALA A 51 4.29 -29.69 -2.79
N ALA A 52 3.86 -29.20 -1.61
CA ALA A 52 2.70 -29.75 -0.93
C ALA A 52 1.38 -29.23 -1.52
N LEU A 53 1.40 -28.03 -2.10
CA LEU A 53 0.26 -27.38 -2.74
C LEU A 53 0.74 -26.61 -3.97
N PHE A 54 0.02 -26.76 -5.08
CA PHE A 54 0.21 -25.96 -6.29
C PHE A 54 -0.97 -24.99 -6.47
N VAL A 55 -0.65 -23.74 -6.75
CA VAL A 55 -1.60 -22.68 -7.11
C VAL A 55 -1.23 -22.22 -8.52
N GLY A 56 -2.09 -22.42 -9.50
CA GLY A 56 -1.79 -22.05 -10.87
C GLY A 56 -2.71 -20.96 -11.41
N ALA A 57 -2.18 -20.11 -12.30
CA ALA A 57 -2.98 -19.16 -13.06
C ALA A 57 -2.52 -19.10 -14.52
N PHE A 58 -3.51 -19.19 -15.42
CA PHE A 58 -3.33 -19.02 -16.86
C PHE A 58 -4.07 -17.75 -17.31
N PHE A 59 -3.33 -16.87 -17.99
CA PHE A 59 -3.81 -15.58 -18.46
C PHE A 59 -4.10 -15.66 -19.97
N GLY A 60 -5.33 -16.09 -20.32
CA GLY A 60 -5.79 -16.13 -21.70
C GLY A 60 -6.36 -14.79 -22.17
N GLN A 61 -6.52 -14.65 -23.50
CA GLN A 61 -7.13 -13.45 -24.09
C GLN A 61 -8.60 -13.29 -23.73
N ASP A 62 -9.34 -14.40 -23.72
CA ASP A 62 -10.79 -14.41 -23.49
C ASP A 62 -11.18 -15.01 -22.12
N LYS A 63 -10.22 -15.60 -21.42
CA LYS A 63 -10.49 -16.33 -20.19
C LYS A 63 -9.28 -16.30 -19.25
N ILE A 64 -9.55 -16.06 -17.96
CA ILE A 64 -8.60 -16.31 -16.88
C ILE A 64 -8.97 -17.65 -16.27
N THR A 65 -8.00 -18.55 -16.11
CA THR A 65 -8.19 -19.82 -15.40
C THR A 65 -7.27 -19.85 -14.19
N VAL A 66 -7.79 -20.20 -13.03
CA VAL A 66 -7.02 -20.52 -11.83
C VAL A 66 -7.30 -21.94 -11.41
N TRP A 67 -6.32 -22.63 -10.87
CA TRP A 67 -6.42 -24.01 -10.44
C TRP A 67 -5.58 -24.27 -9.19
N LEU A 68 -5.99 -25.29 -8.45
CA LEU A 68 -5.29 -25.82 -7.29
C LEU A 68 -5.05 -27.30 -7.50
N LEU A 69 -3.87 -27.76 -7.13
CA LEU A 69 -3.54 -29.19 -7.06
C LEU A 69 -2.95 -29.47 -5.69
N ASN A 70 -3.58 -30.38 -4.96
CA ASN A 70 -3.20 -30.76 -3.62
C ASN A 70 -3.38 -32.27 -3.44
N GLY A 71 -2.30 -33.02 -3.19
CA GLY A 71 -2.34 -34.46 -2.92
C GLY A 71 -3.10 -35.27 -3.98
N GLY A 72 -3.07 -34.86 -5.24
CA GLY A 72 -3.81 -35.49 -6.35
C GLY A 72 -5.24 -34.99 -6.53
N LYS A 73 -5.77 -34.16 -5.61
CA LYS A 73 -7.06 -33.47 -5.80
C LYS A 73 -6.86 -32.21 -6.64
N TYR A 74 -7.60 -32.10 -7.72
CA TYR A 74 -7.56 -30.96 -8.66
C TYR A 74 -8.87 -30.18 -8.58
N CYS A 75 -8.75 -28.86 -8.50
CA CYS A 75 -9.88 -27.93 -8.56
C CYS A 75 -9.55 -26.78 -9.50
N GLU A 76 -10.51 -26.36 -10.30
CA GLU A 76 -10.36 -25.30 -11.30
C GLU A 76 -11.54 -24.35 -11.30
N ARG A 77 -11.26 -23.06 -11.54
CA ARG A 77 -12.25 -22.01 -11.79
C ARG A 77 -11.77 -21.12 -12.93
N SER A 78 -12.72 -20.62 -13.70
CA SER A 78 -12.40 -19.67 -14.77
C SER A 78 -13.44 -18.55 -14.86
N VAL A 79 -13.00 -17.42 -15.39
CA VAL A 79 -13.85 -16.27 -15.67
C VAL A 79 -13.54 -15.75 -17.07
N THR A 80 -14.60 -15.43 -17.83
CA THR A 80 -14.46 -14.82 -19.15
C THR A 80 -14.05 -13.36 -19.01
N VAL A 81 -13.10 -12.93 -19.85
CA VAL A 81 -12.67 -11.55 -20.02
C VAL A 81 -12.92 -11.15 -21.46
N SER A 82 -13.25 -9.87 -21.74
CA SER A 82 -13.46 -9.45 -23.12
C SER A 82 -12.13 -9.28 -23.85
N GLY A 83 -12.08 -9.63 -25.14
CA GLY A 83 -10.87 -9.51 -25.98
C GLY A 83 -10.37 -8.08 -26.20
N GLU A 84 -11.15 -7.06 -25.82
CA GLU A 84 -10.72 -5.65 -25.81
C GLU A 84 -9.69 -5.36 -24.70
N GLN A 85 -9.42 -6.31 -23.85
CA GLN A 85 -8.54 -6.20 -22.67
C GLN A 85 -7.10 -6.63 -22.95
N ASP A 86 -6.66 -6.61 -24.19
CA ASP A 86 -5.29 -6.97 -24.58
C ASP A 86 -4.29 -5.85 -24.20
N PHE A 87 -4.07 -5.71 -22.89
CA PHE A 87 -3.12 -4.73 -22.33
C PHE A 87 -1.66 -5.13 -22.63
N HIS A 88 -1.39 -6.34 -23.10
CA HIS A 88 -0.04 -6.79 -23.46
C HIS A 88 0.54 -6.03 -24.67
N LYS A 89 -0.32 -5.47 -25.51
CA LYS A 89 0.09 -4.67 -26.66
C LYS A 89 0.40 -3.20 -26.32
N HIS A 90 0.06 -2.75 -25.10
CA HIS A 90 0.30 -1.37 -24.69
C HIS A 90 1.76 -1.18 -24.22
N VAL A 91 2.34 -0.02 -24.57
CA VAL A 91 3.70 0.35 -24.17
C VAL A 91 3.81 0.48 -22.65
N ASP A 92 2.80 1.06 -22.01
CA ASP A 92 2.68 1.16 -20.56
C ASP A 92 1.48 0.37 -20.05
N LYS A 93 1.73 -0.86 -19.62
CA LYS A 93 0.71 -1.76 -19.10
C LYS A 93 0.06 -1.24 -17.81
N THR A 94 0.73 -0.39 -17.05
CA THR A 94 0.22 0.12 -15.77
C THR A 94 -0.90 1.12 -15.95
N THR A 95 -0.95 1.81 -17.08
CA THR A 95 -1.96 2.82 -17.44
C THR A 95 -3.10 2.25 -18.27
N HIS A 96 -3.03 0.97 -18.65
CA HIS A 96 -4.08 0.35 -19.46
C HIS A 96 -5.44 0.37 -18.72
N PRO A 97 -6.52 0.87 -19.32
CA PRO A 97 -7.80 1.07 -18.64
C PRO A 97 -8.40 -0.23 -18.07
N TYR A 98 -8.16 -1.35 -18.72
CA TYR A 98 -8.71 -2.66 -18.32
C TYR A 98 -7.81 -3.47 -17.38
N ARG A 99 -6.56 -3.06 -17.14
CA ARG A 99 -5.62 -3.81 -16.30
C ARG A 99 -6.15 -3.98 -14.88
N THR A 100 -6.75 -2.96 -14.32
CA THR A 100 -7.30 -3.00 -12.96
C THR A 100 -8.49 -3.97 -12.87
N ASP A 101 -9.39 -3.96 -13.85
CA ASP A 101 -10.54 -4.89 -13.91
C ASP A 101 -10.07 -6.33 -14.05
N TYR A 102 -9.12 -6.59 -14.97
CA TYR A 102 -8.53 -7.92 -15.17
C TYR A 102 -7.89 -8.44 -13.86
N LYS A 103 -7.06 -7.61 -13.21
CA LYS A 103 -6.44 -7.92 -11.93
C LYS A 103 -7.47 -8.24 -10.84
N ASN A 104 -8.54 -7.45 -10.73
CA ASN A 104 -9.58 -7.66 -9.73
C ASN A 104 -10.36 -8.96 -9.97
N LYS A 105 -10.66 -9.30 -11.22
CA LYS A 105 -11.28 -10.58 -11.60
C LYS A 105 -10.39 -11.76 -11.25
N LEU A 106 -9.10 -11.68 -11.60
CA LEU A 106 -8.11 -12.71 -11.25
C LEU A 106 -8.04 -12.93 -9.73
N LYS A 107 -7.87 -11.86 -8.97
CA LYS A 107 -7.76 -11.94 -7.51
C LYS A 107 -9.03 -12.47 -6.86
N LYS A 108 -10.20 -12.06 -7.33
CA LYS A 108 -11.48 -12.56 -6.85
C LYS A 108 -11.62 -14.07 -7.15
N LEU A 109 -11.26 -14.49 -8.36
CA LEU A 109 -11.31 -15.88 -8.76
C LEU A 109 -10.40 -16.75 -7.89
N LEU A 110 -9.15 -16.30 -7.69
CA LEU A 110 -8.17 -16.96 -6.83
C LEU A 110 -8.64 -17.01 -5.36
N PHE A 111 -9.16 -15.89 -4.84
CA PHE A 111 -9.71 -15.85 -3.49
C PHE A 111 -10.83 -16.87 -3.30
N THR A 112 -11.76 -16.94 -4.27
CA THR A 112 -12.89 -17.86 -4.21
C THR A 112 -12.43 -19.32 -4.17
N ILE A 113 -11.55 -19.73 -5.09
CA ILE A 113 -11.07 -21.12 -5.13
C ILE A 113 -10.28 -21.50 -3.88
N LEU A 114 -9.51 -20.58 -3.31
CA LEU A 114 -8.78 -20.79 -2.05
C LEU A 114 -9.74 -20.89 -0.84
N CYS A 115 -10.85 -20.17 -0.84
CA CYS A 115 -11.88 -20.30 0.20
C CYS A 115 -12.64 -21.62 0.12
N GLU A 116 -12.90 -22.13 -1.09
CA GLU A 116 -13.64 -23.38 -1.33
C GLU A 116 -12.83 -24.65 -1.02
N MET A 117 -11.51 -24.51 -0.83
CA MET A 117 -10.65 -25.66 -0.50
C MET A 117 -11.07 -26.26 0.84
N GLU A 118 -11.33 -27.56 0.88
CA GLU A 118 -11.67 -28.29 2.11
C GLU A 118 -10.45 -28.40 3.03
N GLU A 119 -10.61 -28.17 4.33
CA GLU A 119 -9.48 -28.19 5.29
C GLU A 119 -8.87 -29.57 5.42
N GLU A 120 -9.67 -30.63 5.30
CA GLU A 120 -9.20 -32.02 5.31
C GLU A 120 -8.31 -32.38 4.10
N THR A 121 -8.32 -31.54 3.05
CA THR A 121 -7.47 -31.73 1.88
C THR A 121 -6.14 -31.02 1.99
N LEU A 122 -5.94 -30.16 2.98
CA LEU A 122 -4.67 -29.50 3.18
C LEU A 122 -3.58 -30.47 3.61
N PRO A 123 -2.33 -30.25 3.17
CA PRO A 123 -1.19 -31.03 3.65
C PRO A 123 -1.08 -30.99 5.19
N GLU A 124 -0.60 -32.05 5.79
CA GLU A 124 -0.44 -32.17 7.25
C GLU A 124 0.37 -30.99 7.79
N GLY A 125 -0.17 -30.30 8.79
CA GLY A 125 0.44 -29.14 9.44
C GLY A 125 0.27 -27.81 8.69
N MET A 126 -0.31 -27.80 7.48
CA MET A 126 -0.61 -26.55 6.77
C MET A 126 -1.90 -25.92 7.30
N LEU A 127 -1.82 -24.67 7.73
CA LEU A 127 -2.96 -23.92 8.26
C LEU A 127 -3.37 -22.83 7.27
N ARG A 128 -4.66 -22.79 6.93
CA ARG A 128 -5.26 -21.75 6.10
C ARG A 128 -5.85 -20.63 6.98
N SER A 129 -5.57 -19.39 6.61
CA SER A 129 -6.17 -18.19 7.18
C SER A 129 -6.91 -17.42 6.07
N ILE A 130 -8.20 -17.17 6.24
CA ILE A 130 -8.94 -16.39 5.25
C ILE A 130 -8.65 -14.90 5.48
N PRO A 131 -8.04 -14.18 4.49
CA PRO A 131 -7.72 -12.77 4.64
C PRO A 131 -8.98 -11.92 4.86
N VAL A 132 -9.08 -11.26 6.02
CA VAL A 132 -10.26 -10.45 6.39
C VAL A 132 -10.45 -9.21 5.51
N TRP A 133 -9.39 -8.75 4.83
CA TRP A 133 -9.43 -7.69 3.82
C TRP A 133 -9.77 -8.21 2.42
N GLY A 134 -10.09 -9.50 2.29
CA GLY A 134 -10.41 -10.13 1.02
C GLY A 134 -9.25 -10.05 0.02
N THR A 135 -9.54 -9.55 -1.16
CA THR A 135 -8.56 -9.40 -2.25
C THR A 135 -7.70 -8.14 -2.15
N MET A 136 -7.91 -7.29 -1.13
CA MET A 136 -7.15 -6.05 -0.95
C MET A 136 -5.82 -6.35 -0.25
N THR A 137 -4.74 -6.46 -1.02
CA THR A 137 -3.38 -6.74 -0.53
C THR A 137 -2.53 -5.48 -0.34
N GLY A 138 -3.08 -4.29 -0.58
CA GLY A 138 -2.36 -3.02 -0.40
C GLY A 138 -2.35 -2.54 1.06
N VAL A 139 -1.41 -1.64 1.37
CA VAL A 139 -1.23 -1.08 2.73
C VAL A 139 -2.31 -0.08 3.16
N ARG A 140 -3.13 0.41 2.23
CA ARG A 140 -4.21 1.39 2.52
C ARG A 140 -5.52 0.98 1.87
N PRO A 141 -6.25 0.00 2.43
CA PRO A 141 -7.51 -0.49 1.88
C PRO A 141 -8.61 0.59 1.84
N THR A 142 -8.58 1.57 2.75
CA THR A 142 -9.53 2.70 2.81
C THR A 142 -9.50 3.62 1.60
N LYS A 143 -8.41 3.61 0.82
CA LYS A 143 -8.28 4.45 -0.38
C LYS A 143 -9.34 4.12 -1.45
N ILE A 144 -9.72 2.85 -1.58
CA ILE A 144 -10.71 2.40 -2.57
C ILE A 144 -12.08 3.03 -2.28
N PRO A 145 -12.71 2.78 -1.10
CA PRO A 145 -13.99 3.40 -0.80
C PRO A 145 -13.92 4.92 -0.69
N MET A 146 -12.83 5.48 -0.17
CA MET A 146 -12.65 6.93 -0.09
C MET A 146 -12.74 7.60 -1.47
N ASN A 147 -12.03 7.07 -2.47
CA ASN A 147 -12.06 7.63 -3.83
C ASN A 147 -13.46 7.55 -4.45
N ARG A 148 -14.20 6.48 -4.21
CA ARG A 148 -15.59 6.32 -4.69
C ARG A 148 -16.54 7.30 -4.00
N LEU A 149 -16.39 7.50 -2.70
CA LEU A 149 -17.17 8.50 -1.94
C LEU A 149 -16.87 9.93 -2.39
N LEU A 150 -15.61 10.26 -2.69
CA LEU A 150 -15.23 11.56 -3.27
C LEU A 150 -15.82 11.80 -4.66
N GLN A 151 -16.14 10.73 -5.40
CA GLN A 151 -16.88 10.77 -6.66
C GLN A 151 -18.41 10.80 -6.47
N ASN A 152 -18.89 10.98 -5.23
CA ASN A 152 -20.30 11.00 -4.84
C ASN A 152 -21.05 9.69 -5.10
N GLU A 153 -20.37 8.53 -5.12
CA GLU A 153 -21.06 7.26 -5.15
C GLU A 153 -21.83 7.03 -3.83
N PRO A 154 -23.07 6.49 -3.89
CA PRO A 154 -23.84 6.20 -2.67
C PRO A 154 -23.12 5.21 -1.76
N LEU A 155 -23.13 5.46 -0.44
CA LEU A 155 -22.44 4.65 0.55
C LEU A 155 -22.83 3.16 0.47
N ASP A 156 -24.11 2.84 0.21
CA ASP A 156 -24.58 1.46 0.09
C ASP A 156 -24.04 0.76 -1.16
N THR A 157 -23.82 1.50 -2.24
CA THR A 157 -23.15 0.98 -3.45
C THR A 157 -21.69 0.65 -3.16
N VAL A 158 -20.98 1.55 -2.49
CA VAL A 158 -19.57 1.33 -2.09
C VAL A 158 -19.49 0.16 -1.10
N ARG A 159 -20.42 0.08 -0.12
CA ARG A 159 -20.51 -1.04 0.84
C ARG A 159 -20.65 -2.38 0.15
N ARG A 160 -21.55 -2.46 -0.84
CA ARG A 160 -21.79 -3.68 -1.61
C ARG A 160 -20.52 -4.10 -2.37
N SER A 161 -19.84 -3.17 -3.01
CA SER A 161 -18.62 -3.48 -3.74
C SER A 161 -17.49 -3.98 -2.84
N MET A 162 -17.33 -3.45 -1.64
CA MET A 162 -16.33 -3.95 -0.68
C MET A 162 -16.51 -5.43 -0.37
N LYS A 163 -17.78 -5.89 -0.29
CA LYS A 163 -18.13 -7.29 -0.01
C LYS A 163 -18.10 -8.16 -1.27
N GLU A 164 -18.69 -7.70 -2.36
CA GLU A 164 -18.90 -8.51 -3.57
C GLU A 164 -17.71 -8.49 -4.53
N GLU A 165 -17.06 -7.33 -4.72
CA GLU A 165 -15.93 -7.21 -5.65
C GLU A 165 -14.60 -7.56 -4.96
N TYR A 166 -14.42 -7.09 -3.72
CA TYR A 166 -13.16 -7.25 -2.99
C TYR A 166 -13.17 -8.37 -1.94
N CYS A 167 -14.29 -9.09 -1.76
CA CYS A 167 -14.41 -10.19 -0.81
C CYS A 167 -14.03 -9.81 0.63
N CYS A 168 -14.18 -8.54 0.99
CA CYS A 168 -13.86 -8.05 2.32
C CYS A 168 -14.85 -8.60 3.35
N SER A 169 -14.38 -8.97 4.55
CA SER A 169 -15.28 -9.40 5.63
C SER A 169 -16.26 -8.27 5.98
N PRO A 170 -17.49 -8.60 6.42
CA PRO A 170 -18.46 -7.58 6.79
C PRO A 170 -17.93 -6.56 7.79
N GLU A 171 -17.23 -7.03 8.83
CA GLU A 171 -16.66 -6.19 9.87
C GLU A 171 -15.60 -5.21 9.30
N LYS A 172 -14.67 -5.70 8.47
CA LYS A 172 -13.64 -4.86 7.88
C LYS A 172 -14.20 -3.93 6.81
N ALA A 173 -15.24 -4.34 6.09
CA ALA A 173 -15.94 -3.47 5.15
C ALA A 173 -16.57 -2.26 5.88
N GLU A 174 -17.28 -2.47 6.98
CA GLU A 174 -17.88 -1.37 7.75
C GLU A 174 -16.80 -0.44 8.37
N LEU A 175 -15.76 -1.01 8.98
CA LEU A 175 -14.63 -0.23 9.50
C LEU A 175 -13.98 0.62 8.39
N CYS A 176 -13.75 0.03 7.23
CA CYS A 176 -13.13 0.69 6.10
C CYS A 176 -14.00 1.85 5.58
N LEU A 177 -15.33 1.65 5.52
CA LEU A 177 -16.27 2.67 5.10
C LEU A 177 -16.38 3.83 6.09
N ASP A 178 -16.40 3.54 7.40
CA ASP A 178 -16.42 4.58 8.44
C ASP A 178 -15.18 5.48 8.36
N ILE A 179 -14.00 4.86 8.23
CA ILE A 179 -12.75 5.60 8.04
C ILE A 179 -12.77 6.41 6.75
N ALA A 180 -13.17 5.79 5.63
CA ALA A 180 -13.21 6.45 4.33
C ALA A 180 -14.18 7.64 4.29
N ALA A 181 -15.34 7.52 4.94
CA ALA A 181 -16.32 8.61 5.03
C ALA A 181 -15.77 9.80 5.83
N ARG A 182 -15.09 9.52 6.95
CA ARG A 182 -14.41 10.55 7.75
C ARG A 182 -13.28 11.22 6.98
N GLU A 183 -12.42 10.42 6.33
CA GLU A 183 -11.34 10.96 5.48
C GLU A 183 -11.88 11.84 4.35
N ALA A 184 -12.93 11.39 3.64
CA ALA A 184 -13.54 12.15 2.56
C ALA A 184 -14.10 13.49 3.06
N ALA A 185 -14.80 13.50 4.19
CA ALA A 185 -15.32 14.72 4.79
C ALA A 185 -14.21 15.70 5.22
N LEU A 186 -13.12 15.19 5.79
CA LEU A 186 -11.95 16.00 6.15
C LEU A 186 -11.26 16.60 4.93
N LEU A 187 -11.05 15.81 3.88
CA LEU A 187 -10.43 16.27 2.64
C LEU A 187 -11.28 17.34 1.94
N GLN A 188 -12.60 17.16 1.91
CA GLN A 188 -13.50 18.18 1.38
C GLN A 188 -13.44 19.48 2.19
N LYS A 189 -13.45 19.39 3.53
CA LYS A 189 -13.33 20.54 4.41
C LYS A 189 -12.00 21.27 4.26
N ALA A 190 -10.91 20.52 4.05
CA ALA A 190 -9.59 21.08 3.79
C ALA A 190 -9.45 21.66 2.38
N GLU A 191 -10.42 21.42 1.47
CA GLU A 191 -10.36 21.81 0.06
C GLU A 191 -9.06 21.32 -0.61
N TYR A 192 -8.72 20.03 -0.36
CA TYR A 192 -7.44 19.43 -0.76
C TYR A 192 -7.14 19.53 -2.26
N ASP A 193 -8.19 19.62 -3.08
CA ASP A 193 -8.13 19.73 -4.55
C ASP A 193 -7.74 21.14 -5.03
N LYS A 194 -7.81 22.15 -4.15
CA LYS A 194 -7.53 23.56 -4.46
C LYS A 194 -6.19 24.04 -3.91
N GLY A 195 -5.49 23.21 -3.19
CA GLY A 195 -4.26 23.58 -2.49
C GLY A 195 -3.13 22.57 -2.66
N TYR A 196 -2.13 22.72 -1.82
CA TYR A 196 -0.99 21.82 -1.73
C TYR A 196 -0.69 21.48 -0.27
N SER A 197 -0.07 20.32 -0.06
CA SER A 197 0.51 19.93 1.22
C SER A 197 2.03 20.08 1.17
N LEU A 198 2.62 20.55 2.26
CA LEU A 198 4.06 20.68 2.39
C LEU A 198 4.63 19.55 3.22
N TYR A 199 5.56 18.80 2.66
CA TYR A 199 6.34 17.78 3.37
C TYR A 199 7.75 18.30 3.62
N VAL A 200 8.19 18.25 4.87
CA VAL A 200 9.55 18.62 5.29
C VAL A 200 10.25 17.38 5.83
N GLY A 201 11.29 16.93 5.14
CA GLY A 201 12.04 15.73 5.52
C GLY A 201 13.17 16.03 6.50
N ILE A 202 13.25 15.28 7.60
CA ILE A 202 14.40 15.28 8.52
C ILE A 202 14.99 13.87 8.55
N PRO A 203 16.08 13.62 7.83
CA PRO A 203 16.57 12.26 7.61
C PRO A 203 17.37 11.68 8.78
N PHE A 204 17.59 12.43 9.84
CA PHE A 204 18.39 12.03 10.99
C PHE A 204 17.58 11.18 11.97
N CYS A 205 18.24 10.18 12.57
CA CYS A 205 17.67 9.32 13.61
C CYS A 205 18.66 9.17 14.78
N PRO A 206 18.19 8.95 16.02
CA PRO A 206 19.10 8.63 17.14
C PRO A 206 20.01 7.43 16.82
N SER A 207 19.43 6.38 16.22
CA SER A 207 20.11 5.20 15.68
C SER A 207 19.26 4.56 14.59
N THR A 208 19.84 3.67 13.76
CA THR A 208 19.07 2.91 12.76
C THR A 208 18.35 1.75 13.44
N CYS A 209 17.03 1.66 13.29
CA CYS A 209 16.22 0.54 13.76
C CYS A 209 16.49 -0.71 12.90
N LEU A 210 16.53 -1.88 13.52
CA LEU A 210 16.86 -3.15 12.84
C LEU A 210 15.94 -3.45 11.62
N TYR A 211 14.69 -3.02 11.70
CA TYR A 211 13.67 -3.25 10.65
C TYR A 211 13.50 -2.08 9.69
N CYS A 212 14.30 -1.00 9.82
CA CYS A 212 14.10 0.21 9.03
C CYS A 212 14.53 0.02 7.58
N SER A 213 13.61 0.25 6.64
CA SER A 213 13.87 0.25 5.20
C SER A 213 14.01 1.66 4.60
N PHE A 214 13.84 2.71 5.42
CA PHE A 214 13.97 4.09 4.97
C PHE A 214 15.42 4.60 5.07
N PRO A 215 15.79 5.61 4.25
CA PRO A 215 17.03 6.33 4.48
C PRO A 215 17.05 6.92 5.88
N SER A 216 18.01 6.51 6.70
CA SER A 216 18.21 7.04 8.03
C SER A 216 19.68 7.31 8.29
N TYR A 217 19.97 8.49 8.83
CA TYR A 217 21.31 8.95 9.14
C TYR A 217 21.51 8.99 10.66
N PRO A 218 22.19 7.97 11.26
CA PRO A 218 22.41 7.91 12.70
C PRO A 218 23.19 9.11 13.21
N MET A 219 22.76 9.64 14.37
CA MET A 219 23.37 10.83 15.00
C MET A 219 24.85 10.64 15.32
N GLU A 220 25.25 9.45 15.71
CA GLU A 220 26.66 9.13 16.00
C GLU A 220 27.60 9.43 14.83
N GLN A 221 27.13 9.18 13.59
CA GLN A 221 27.95 9.33 12.37
C GLN A 221 27.68 10.65 11.66
N PHE A 222 26.43 11.12 11.68
CA PHE A 222 25.98 12.23 10.82
C PHE A 222 25.49 13.46 11.58
N GLY A 223 25.48 13.44 12.93
CA GLY A 223 24.96 14.55 13.73
C GLY A 223 25.69 15.88 13.50
N SER A 224 26.99 15.84 13.16
CA SER A 224 27.77 17.03 12.81
C SER A 224 27.31 17.74 11.53
N LEU A 225 26.54 17.05 10.65
CA LEU A 225 26.02 17.62 9.40
C LEU A 225 24.66 18.33 9.58
N ILE A 226 24.03 18.23 10.75
CA ILE A 226 22.70 18.83 10.99
C ILE A 226 22.70 20.35 10.71
N PRO A 227 23.67 21.15 11.16
CA PRO A 227 23.65 22.60 10.89
C PRO A 227 23.68 22.90 9.39
N ASP A 228 24.55 22.24 8.62
CA ASP A 228 24.67 22.45 7.17
C ASP A 228 23.38 21.99 6.45
N TYR A 229 22.82 20.85 6.90
CA TYR A 229 21.54 20.37 6.39
C TYR A 229 20.41 21.38 6.62
N LEU A 230 20.28 21.89 7.83
CA LEU A 230 19.24 22.88 8.15
C LEU A 230 19.39 24.17 7.35
N GLU A 231 20.62 24.63 7.11
CA GLU A 231 20.84 25.79 6.25
C GLU A 231 20.47 25.52 4.79
N ALA A 232 20.75 24.31 4.27
CA ALA A 232 20.29 23.90 2.95
C ALA A 232 18.76 23.83 2.89
N LEU A 233 18.12 23.18 3.87
CA LEU A 233 16.67 23.05 3.98
C LEU A 233 15.97 24.42 4.06
N LYS A 234 16.49 25.37 4.87
CA LYS A 234 15.95 26.72 4.95
C LYS A 234 16.03 27.45 3.61
N ARG A 235 17.08 27.23 2.79
CA ARG A 235 17.15 27.77 1.42
C ARG A 235 16.07 27.20 0.53
N GLU A 236 15.84 25.90 0.58
CA GLU A 236 14.75 25.23 -0.16
C GLU A 236 13.38 25.75 0.28
N ILE A 237 13.15 25.91 1.60
CA ILE A 237 11.91 26.46 2.15
C ILE A 237 11.62 27.85 1.57
N ARG A 238 12.60 28.75 1.57
CA ARG A 238 12.44 30.08 1.00
C ARG A 238 12.13 30.04 -0.50
N PHE A 239 12.86 29.22 -1.25
CA PHE A 239 12.63 29.07 -2.69
C PHE A 239 11.23 28.50 -2.99
N CYS A 240 10.84 27.43 -2.28
CA CYS A 240 9.51 26.85 -2.42
C CYS A 240 8.38 27.82 -2.00
N GLY A 241 8.60 28.63 -0.96
CA GLY A 241 7.67 29.66 -0.52
C GLY A 241 7.36 30.68 -1.63
N GLU A 242 8.36 31.16 -2.32
CA GLU A 242 8.16 32.06 -3.47
C GLU A 242 7.41 31.38 -4.64
N LEU A 243 7.73 30.09 -4.95
CA LEU A 243 7.04 29.34 -6.00
C LEU A 243 5.56 29.06 -5.68
N GLN A 244 5.21 28.94 -4.41
CA GLN A 244 3.85 28.62 -3.96
C GLN A 244 3.06 29.86 -3.55
N LYS A 245 3.62 31.05 -3.72
CA LYS A 245 2.99 32.31 -3.35
C LYS A 245 1.59 32.48 -3.95
N GLY A 246 0.62 32.80 -3.12
CA GLY A 246 -0.77 32.95 -3.52
C GLY A 246 -1.56 31.66 -3.68
N LYS A 247 -0.95 30.50 -3.47
CA LYS A 247 -1.65 29.21 -3.45
C LYS A 247 -2.04 28.83 -2.02
N LYS A 248 -3.10 28.04 -1.87
CA LYS A 248 -3.59 27.57 -0.57
C LYS A 248 -2.71 26.46 -0.02
N LEU A 249 -2.13 26.65 1.16
CA LEU A 249 -1.48 25.59 1.94
C LEU A 249 -2.56 24.83 2.72
N THR A 250 -2.66 23.51 2.51
CA THR A 250 -3.66 22.66 3.18
C THR A 250 -3.14 21.98 4.43
N SER A 251 -1.91 21.51 4.40
CA SER A 251 -1.27 20.86 5.55
C SER A 251 0.25 20.98 5.50
N VAL A 252 0.87 20.88 6.67
CA VAL A 252 2.32 20.77 6.85
C VAL A 252 2.62 19.48 7.58
N TYR A 253 3.54 18.68 7.04
CA TYR A 253 3.98 17.44 7.64
C TYR A 253 5.50 17.39 7.72
N ILE A 254 6.04 17.32 8.93
CA ILE A 254 7.48 17.20 9.19
C ILE A 254 7.75 15.75 9.59
N GLY A 255 8.46 15.03 8.74
CA GLY A 255 8.68 13.58 8.89
C GLY A 255 10.05 13.13 8.39
N GLY A 256 10.16 11.86 8.02
CA GLY A 256 11.37 11.26 7.45
C GLY A 256 12.01 10.22 8.36
N GLY A 257 13.18 10.52 8.91
CA GLY A 257 13.82 9.69 9.93
C GLY A 257 13.15 9.88 11.29
N THR A 258 13.61 10.87 12.04
CA THR A 258 13.02 11.24 13.34
C THR A 258 13.17 12.74 13.55
N PRO A 259 12.19 13.57 13.22
CA PRO A 259 12.27 15.03 13.35
C PRO A 259 12.67 15.52 14.75
N THR A 260 12.20 14.83 15.81
CA THR A 260 12.55 15.12 17.19
C THR A 260 14.01 14.79 17.58
N THR A 261 14.83 14.32 16.62
CA THR A 261 16.29 14.26 16.75
C THR A 261 16.91 15.65 16.82
N LEU A 262 16.32 16.63 16.18
CA LEU A 262 16.71 18.03 16.27
C LEU A 262 16.58 18.56 17.70
N SER A 263 17.41 19.53 18.09
CA SER A 263 17.28 20.22 19.37
C SER A 263 16.00 21.10 19.41
N ALA A 264 15.58 21.56 20.59
CA ALA A 264 14.45 22.46 20.72
C ALA A 264 14.65 23.76 19.92
N GLU A 265 15.85 24.32 19.97
CA GLU A 265 16.24 25.52 19.25
C GLU A 265 16.21 25.31 17.74
N GLN A 266 16.74 24.16 17.26
CA GLN A 266 16.72 23.80 15.83
C GLN A 266 15.28 23.60 15.30
N LEU A 267 14.41 23.00 16.10
CA LEU A 267 12.98 22.87 15.78
C LEU A 267 12.31 24.25 15.70
N GLU A 268 12.58 25.15 16.65
CA GLU A 268 12.06 26.52 16.63
C GLU A 268 12.54 27.30 15.40
N GLU A 269 13.84 27.25 15.08
CA GLU A 269 14.39 27.91 13.91
C GLU A 269 13.75 27.41 12.61
N LEU A 270 13.55 26.10 12.49
CA LEU A 270 12.89 25.49 11.34
C LEU A 270 11.42 25.97 11.22
N LEU A 271 10.68 25.95 12.33
CA LEU A 271 9.28 26.39 12.37
C LEU A 271 9.16 27.90 12.07
N ILE A 272 10.03 28.74 12.63
CA ILE A 272 10.08 30.17 12.29
C ILE A 272 10.26 30.34 10.78
N CYS A 273 11.22 29.65 10.18
CA CYS A 273 11.46 29.73 8.74
C CYS A 273 10.24 29.27 7.91
N LEU A 274 9.52 28.26 8.36
CA LEU A 274 8.27 27.81 7.70
C LEU A 274 7.17 28.88 7.79
N TYR A 275 6.94 29.48 8.97
CA TYR A 275 5.91 30.51 9.18
C TYR A 275 6.22 31.81 8.44
N GLU A 276 7.50 32.15 8.25
CA GLU A 276 7.91 33.32 7.47
C GLU A 276 7.68 33.16 5.96
N ASN A 277 7.71 31.93 5.46
CA ASN A 277 7.67 31.66 4.02
C ASN A 277 6.37 31.03 3.52
N PHE A 278 5.55 30.49 4.42
CA PHE A 278 4.28 29.85 4.10
C PHE A 278 3.17 30.31 5.04
N PRO A 279 1.90 30.34 4.60
CA PRO A 279 0.76 30.66 5.45
C PRO A 279 0.38 29.47 6.35
N VAL A 280 1.32 29.02 7.20
CA VAL A 280 1.16 27.84 8.06
C VAL A 280 -0.01 27.98 9.03
N GLN A 281 -0.29 29.19 9.50
CA GLN A 281 -1.42 29.52 10.39
C GLN A 281 -2.79 29.25 9.73
N ASP A 282 -2.84 29.22 8.39
CA ASP A 282 -4.07 28.97 7.62
C ASP A 282 -4.22 27.50 7.24
N ALA A 283 -3.18 26.69 7.49
CA ALA A 283 -3.20 25.25 7.21
C ALA A 283 -4.22 24.52 8.11
N TYR A 284 -4.88 23.52 7.54
CA TYR A 284 -5.83 22.70 8.29
C TYR A 284 -5.15 21.86 9.38
N GLU A 285 -3.91 21.44 9.13
CA GLU A 285 -3.13 20.61 10.05
C GLU A 285 -1.63 20.90 9.92
N ILE A 286 -0.93 20.88 11.06
CA ILE A 286 0.51 20.83 11.16
C ILE A 286 0.90 19.61 12.02
N THR A 287 1.67 18.69 11.45
CA THR A 287 2.09 17.46 12.10
C THR A 287 3.61 17.34 12.14
N VAL A 288 4.15 16.90 13.27
CA VAL A 288 5.56 16.59 13.43
C VAL A 288 5.70 15.15 13.97
N GLU A 289 6.39 14.29 13.22
CA GLU A 289 6.66 12.92 13.67
C GLU A 289 7.57 12.89 14.90
N ALA A 290 7.16 12.12 15.91
CA ALA A 290 7.89 11.90 17.14
C ALA A 290 7.95 10.39 17.47
N GLY A 291 8.35 9.58 16.48
CA GLY A 291 8.27 8.12 16.53
C GLY A 291 9.27 7.44 17.47
N ARG A 292 10.23 8.17 18.05
CA ARG A 292 11.28 7.64 18.92
C ARG A 292 11.19 8.29 20.30
N PRO A 293 10.76 7.54 21.36
CA PRO A 293 10.65 8.09 22.72
C PRO A 293 11.96 8.66 23.27
N ASP A 294 13.10 8.07 22.89
CA ASP A 294 14.43 8.52 23.27
C ASP A 294 14.87 9.85 22.65
N SER A 295 14.13 10.35 21.66
CA SER A 295 14.38 11.66 21.01
C SER A 295 13.49 12.78 21.57
N ILE A 296 12.51 12.47 22.42
CA ILE A 296 11.51 13.42 22.91
C ILE A 296 11.97 13.99 24.26
N THR A 297 11.92 15.32 24.39
CA THR A 297 12.09 16.04 25.65
C THR A 297 10.97 17.04 25.85
N ARG A 298 10.78 17.46 27.11
CA ARG A 298 9.75 18.46 27.44
C ARG A 298 9.96 19.78 26.69
N GLU A 299 11.23 20.21 26.59
CA GLU A 299 11.61 21.45 25.90
C GLU A 299 11.21 21.40 24.42
N LYS A 300 11.47 20.26 23.74
CA LYS A 300 11.06 20.06 22.34
C LYS A 300 9.54 20.08 22.18
N LEU A 301 8.78 19.41 23.03
CA LEU A 301 7.32 19.45 23.00
C LEU A 301 6.78 20.85 23.26
N MET A 302 7.40 21.62 24.16
CA MET A 302 7.04 23.03 24.43
C MET A 302 7.36 23.92 23.25
N ALA A 303 8.48 23.67 22.55
CA ALA A 303 8.82 24.36 21.29
C ALA A 303 7.75 24.12 20.23
N LEU A 304 7.43 22.85 19.93
CA LEU A 304 6.40 22.47 18.96
C LEU A 304 5.03 23.09 19.29
N ARG A 305 4.60 23.01 20.57
CA ARG A 305 3.32 23.55 21.02
C ARG A 305 3.19 25.07 20.78
N ARG A 306 4.29 25.85 20.91
CA ARG A 306 4.28 27.29 20.64
C ARG A 306 3.89 27.63 19.20
N PHE A 307 4.14 26.74 18.26
CA PHE A 307 3.80 26.87 16.86
C PHE A 307 2.51 26.14 16.47
N GLY A 308 1.72 25.65 17.42
CA GLY A 308 0.42 25.05 17.17
C GLY A 308 0.46 23.58 16.73
N VAL A 309 1.62 22.90 16.89
CA VAL A 309 1.77 21.46 16.62
C VAL A 309 1.08 20.65 17.72
#